data_1e69c80cb2492087b956a408f9a72f0f
#
_entry.id   1e69c80cb2492087b956a408f9a72f0f
#
_cell.length_a   1.000
_cell.length_b   1.000
_cell.length_c   1.000
_cell.angle_alpha   90.00
_cell.angle_beta   90.00
_cell.angle_gamma   90.00
#
_symmetry.space_group_name_H-M   'P 1'
#
loop_
_entity.id
_entity.type
_entity.pdbx_description
1 polymer ?
#
loop_
_entity_poly.entity_id
_entity_poly.type
_entity_poly.pdbx_seq_one_letter_code
_entity_poly.pdbx_strand_id
1 'polypeptide(L)'
;LRQIGSCNKRLYAQGAEAAVVSARFALIFGILHFIIISIVVASQDPLSQTSMVILYKVFPPVVFVMSILFNQIAIRYFNHLMSHTEYVPIVNTKGDVIGRSLAIEALNYKNAYINPVIRIAVSTHGMLFLCDRPMNAILDKGKTDIPMECYLRYGESLTEGVNRLVHNALPHATEDFKPEFNIVYHFENETTNRLIYLFIVDIKDDSILCTPRFKNSKLWSFKQIEENLGKGFFSSCFEDEYEHLKGVIYIREKYRES
;
A
#
# COMPACT_ATOMS: atom_id res chain seq x y z
N LEU A 1 2.19 24.23 17.68
CA LEU A 1 2.77 23.50 18.82
C LEU A 1 2.59 21.97 18.75
N ARG A 2 1.49 21.45 18.15
CA ARG A 2 1.26 20.00 17.98
C ARG A 2 2.20 19.32 16.96
N GLN A 3 2.66 20.01 15.93
CA GLN A 3 3.56 19.47 14.90
C GLN A 3 4.98 19.22 15.41
N ILE A 4 5.47 20.02 16.35
CA ILE A 4 6.83 19.87 16.93
C ILE A 4 6.91 18.60 17.79
N GLY A 5 5.85 18.25 18.51
CA GLY A 5 5.84 17.04 19.35
C GLY A 5 5.87 15.72 18.56
N SER A 6 5.33 15.67 17.33
CA SER A 6 5.36 14.47 16.47
C SER A 6 6.72 14.26 15.81
N CYS A 7 7.42 15.34 15.47
CA CYS A 7 8.77 15.30 14.91
C CYS A 7 9.79 14.76 15.91
N ASN A 8 9.72 15.20 17.17
CA ASN A 8 10.59 14.69 18.23
C ASN A 8 10.37 13.20 18.54
N LYS A 9 9.11 12.72 18.59
CA LYS A 9 8.82 11.30 18.79
C LYS A 9 9.40 10.42 17.67
N ARG A 10 9.43 10.92 16.43
CA ARG A 10 10.02 10.23 15.28
C ARG A 10 11.54 10.13 15.37
N LEU A 11 12.20 11.23 15.73
CA LEU A 11 13.65 11.25 15.95
C LEU A 11 14.07 10.28 17.07
N TYR A 12 13.31 10.20 18.16
CA TYR A 12 13.54 9.23 19.24
C TYR A 12 13.34 7.79 18.79
N ALA A 13 12.28 7.48 18.01
CA ALA A 13 12.05 6.15 17.48
C ALA A 13 13.16 5.71 16.51
N GLN A 14 13.58 6.57 15.59
CA GLN A 14 14.69 6.30 14.66
C GLN A 14 16.02 6.15 15.39
N GLY A 15 16.27 6.96 16.42
CA GLY A 15 17.46 6.85 17.26
C GLY A 15 17.49 5.55 18.06
N ALA A 16 16.35 5.12 18.59
CA ALA A 16 16.23 3.86 19.32
C ALA A 16 16.46 2.64 18.40
N GLU A 17 15.88 2.64 17.20
CA GLU A 17 16.10 1.58 16.22
C GLU A 17 17.56 1.50 15.76
N ALA A 18 18.20 2.65 15.50
CA ALA A 18 19.62 2.72 15.17
C ALA A 18 20.49 2.18 16.31
N ALA A 19 20.18 2.53 17.55
CA ALA A 19 20.90 2.01 18.72
C ALA A 19 20.76 0.50 18.87
N VAL A 20 19.57 -0.05 18.66
CA VAL A 20 19.33 -1.50 18.72
C VAL A 20 20.12 -2.24 17.63
N VAL A 21 20.14 -1.73 16.40
CA VAL A 21 20.91 -2.31 15.30
C VAL A 21 22.40 -2.28 15.59
N SER A 22 22.93 -1.14 16.07
CA SER A 22 24.35 -1.01 16.48
C SER A 22 24.73 -1.99 17.58
N ALA A 23 23.88 -2.13 18.62
CA ALA A 23 24.10 -3.04 19.73
C ALA A 23 24.13 -4.52 19.25
N ARG A 24 23.26 -4.90 18.32
CA ARG A 24 23.25 -6.25 17.72
C ARG A 24 24.54 -6.54 16.96
N PHE A 25 25.03 -5.61 16.13
CA PHE A 25 26.30 -5.78 15.43
C PHE A 25 27.49 -5.87 16.39
N ALA A 26 27.57 -4.98 17.39
CA ALA A 26 28.61 -5.02 18.39
C ALA A 26 28.61 -6.35 19.17
N LEU A 27 27.43 -6.87 19.50
CA LEU A 27 27.29 -8.15 20.20
C LEU A 27 27.74 -9.33 19.35
N ILE A 28 27.34 -9.39 18.07
CA ILE A 28 27.76 -10.46 17.14
C ILE A 28 29.28 -10.46 16.96
N PHE A 29 29.89 -9.31 16.69
CA PHE A 29 31.33 -9.21 16.53
C PHE A 29 32.08 -9.47 17.84
N GLY A 30 31.52 -9.06 18.99
CA GLY A 30 32.07 -9.34 20.30
C GLY A 30 32.07 -10.83 20.62
N ILE A 31 30.99 -11.55 20.34
CA ILE A 31 30.90 -13.01 20.50
C ILE A 31 31.91 -13.70 19.58
N LEU A 32 32.00 -13.29 18.30
CA LEU A 32 32.95 -13.86 17.36
C LEU A 32 34.39 -13.65 17.84
N HIS A 33 34.73 -12.48 18.33
CA HIS A 33 36.05 -12.19 18.90
C HIS A 33 36.33 -13.07 20.13
N PHE A 34 35.37 -13.23 21.04
CA PHE A 34 35.49 -14.09 22.21
C PHE A 34 35.74 -15.56 21.83
N ILE A 35 35.01 -16.07 20.81
CA ILE A 35 35.22 -17.42 20.29
C ILE A 35 36.66 -17.61 19.76
N ILE A 36 37.14 -16.62 18.97
CA ILE A 36 38.51 -16.66 18.42
C ILE A 36 39.54 -16.71 19.56
N ILE A 37 39.40 -15.81 20.56
CA ILE A 37 40.31 -15.84 21.74
C ILE A 37 40.23 -17.18 22.45
N SER A 38 39.03 -17.74 22.66
CA SER A 38 38.86 -19.01 23.35
C SER A 38 39.56 -20.18 22.63
N ILE A 39 39.45 -20.22 21.29
CA ILE A 39 40.13 -21.20 20.45
C ILE A 39 41.65 -21.06 20.57
N VAL A 40 42.14 -19.83 20.47
CA VAL A 40 43.59 -19.54 20.59
C VAL A 40 44.14 -19.97 21.94
N VAL A 41 43.43 -19.66 23.02
CA VAL A 41 43.85 -20.07 24.39
C VAL A 41 43.80 -21.60 24.56
N ALA A 42 42.78 -22.25 23.97
CA ALA A 42 42.63 -23.70 24.06
C ALA A 42 43.68 -24.48 23.25
N SER A 43 44.23 -23.91 22.18
CA SER A 43 45.20 -24.56 21.31
C SER A 43 46.58 -24.78 21.98
N GLN A 44 46.86 -24.08 23.10
CA GLN A 44 48.13 -24.11 23.84
C GLN A 44 49.38 -23.79 23.01
N ASP A 45 49.24 -23.45 21.75
CA ASP A 45 50.35 -23.05 20.90
C ASP A 45 50.76 -21.59 21.19
N PRO A 46 52.06 -21.31 21.39
CA PRO A 46 52.51 -19.96 21.65
C PRO A 46 52.31 -19.07 20.40
N LEU A 47 51.34 -18.18 20.47
CA LEU A 47 51.15 -17.16 19.43
C LEU A 47 52.40 -16.29 19.29
N SER A 48 52.72 -15.92 18.07
CA SER A 48 53.75 -14.90 17.84
C SER A 48 53.38 -13.59 18.53
N GLN A 49 54.36 -12.83 18.96
CA GLN A 49 54.13 -11.53 19.61
C GLN A 49 53.32 -10.57 18.76
N THR A 50 53.49 -10.66 17.44
CA THR A 50 52.72 -9.87 16.46
C THR A 50 51.24 -10.27 16.46
N SER A 51 50.93 -11.59 16.48
CA SER A 51 49.55 -12.10 16.52
C SER A 51 48.83 -11.70 17.80
N MET A 52 49.52 -11.70 18.94
CA MET A 52 48.97 -11.22 20.22
C MET A 52 48.61 -9.73 20.17
N VAL A 53 49.48 -8.89 19.60
CA VAL A 53 49.21 -7.48 19.45
C VAL A 53 48.00 -7.23 18.56
N ILE A 54 47.88 -7.97 17.42
CA ILE A 54 46.77 -7.86 16.53
C ILE A 54 45.47 -8.26 17.24
N LEU A 55 45.44 -9.42 17.89
CA LEU A 55 44.24 -9.97 18.50
C LEU A 55 43.70 -9.13 19.67
N TYR A 56 44.58 -8.62 20.52
CA TYR A 56 44.18 -7.94 21.77
C TYR A 56 44.18 -6.40 21.68
N LYS A 57 45.00 -5.80 20.81
CA LYS A 57 45.10 -4.34 20.71
C LYS A 57 44.47 -3.75 19.45
N VAL A 58 44.57 -4.47 18.30
CA VAL A 58 44.10 -3.91 17.01
C VAL A 58 42.67 -4.36 16.73
N PHE A 59 42.33 -5.60 16.98
CA PHE A 59 41.04 -6.16 16.63
C PHE A 59 39.85 -5.48 17.35
N PRO A 60 39.85 -5.22 18.67
CA PRO A 60 38.72 -4.59 19.35
C PRO A 60 38.36 -3.19 18.81
N PRO A 61 39.30 -2.24 18.62
CA PRO A 61 38.97 -0.95 18.04
C PRO A 61 38.53 -1.06 16.58
N VAL A 62 39.05 -2.00 15.79
CA VAL A 62 38.58 -2.24 14.42
C VAL A 62 37.15 -2.73 14.41
N VAL A 63 36.77 -3.67 15.28
CA VAL A 63 35.39 -4.14 15.44
C VAL A 63 34.45 -2.99 15.80
N PHE A 64 34.88 -2.12 16.70
CA PHE A 64 34.09 -0.96 17.09
C PHE A 64 33.84 0.00 15.91
N VAL A 65 34.90 0.35 15.17
CA VAL A 65 34.79 1.20 13.98
C VAL A 65 33.91 0.56 12.91
N MET A 66 34.08 -0.74 12.65
CA MET A 66 33.25 -1.49 11.68
C MET A 66 31.78 -1.52 12.10
N SER A 67 31.48 -1.67 13.40
CA SER A 67 30.09 -1.62 13.91
C SER A 67 29.44 -0.27 13.63
N ILE A 68 30.17 0.84 13.78
CA ILE A 68 29.69 2.19 13.47
C ILE A 68 29.44 2.34 11.96
N LEU A 69 30.37 1.87 11.11
CA LEU A 69 30.23 1.95 9.66
C LEU A 69 29.03 1.13 9.16
N PHE A 70 28.86 -0.10 9.61
CA PHE A 70 27.72 -0.95 9.26
C PHE A 70 26.41 -0.30 9.71
N ASN A 71 26.38 0.30 10.89
CA ASN A 71 25.20 1.04 11.34
C ASN A 71 24.86 2.21 10.42
N GLN A 72 25.85 3.00 10.00
CA GLN A 72 25.65 4.11 9.06
C GLN A 72 25.13 3.63 7.69
N ILE A 73 25.66 2.52 7.20
CA ILE A 73 25.21 1.90 5.94
C ILE A 73 23.76 1.41 6.10
N ALA A 74 23.44 0.71 7.19
CA ALA A 74 22.11 0.21 7.47
C ALA A 74 21.09 1.37 7.57
N ILE A 75 21.40 2.45 8.27
CA ILE A 75 20.53 3.62 8.36
C ILE A 75 20.32 4.26 6.99
N ARG A 76 21.38 4.43 6.18
CA ARG A 76 21.24 4.97 4.81
C ARG A 76 20.38 4.09 3.93
N TYR A 77 20.59 2.79 3.97
CA TYR A 77 19.80 1.81 3.23
C TYR A 77 18.33 1.84 3.65
N PHE A 78 18.06 1.85 4.95
CA PHE A 78 16.70 1.94 5.50
C PHE A 78 16.01 3.26 5.12
N ASN A 79 16.72 4.40 5.22
CA ASN A 79 16.20 5.69 4.79
C ASN A 79 15.92 5.73 3.29
N HIS A 80 16.76 5.10 2.48
CA HIS A 80 16.51 4.97 1.03
C HIS A 80 15.27 4.12 0.75
N LEU A 81 15.12 2.97 1.41
CA LEU A 81 13.90 2.15 1.32
C LEU A 81 12.66 2.94 1.74
N MET A 82 12.75 3.68 2.84
CA MET A 82 11.64 4.47 3.39
C MET A 82 11.32 5.70 2.53
N SER A 83 12.26 6.26 1.78
CA SER A 83 12.00 7.38 0.85
C SER A 83 11.12 6.98 -0.33
N HIS A 84 11.11 5.70 -0.69
CA HIS A 84 10.24 5.13 -1.72
C HIS A 84 8.92 4.55 -1.15
N THR A 85 8.72 4.64 0.15
CA THR A 85 7.52 4.08 0.79
C THR A 85 6.36 5.04 0.60
N GLU A 86 5.33 4.57 -0.08
CA GLU A 86 4.09 5.33 -0.23
C GLU A 86 3.33 5.38 1.11
N TYR A 87 2.89 6.57 1.46
CA TYR A 87 2.01 6.81 2.59
C TYR A 87 0.59 7.05 2.10
N VAL A 88 -0.37 6.51 2.85
CA VAL A 88 -1.80 6.80 2.66
C VAL A 88 -2.29 7.64 3.84
N PRO A 89 -3.21 8.58 3.62
CA PRO A 89 -3.78 9.35 4.71
C PRO A 89 -4.65 8.45 5.60
N ILE A 90 -4.69 8.79 6.88
CA ILE A 90 -5.69 8.33 7.83
C ILE A 90 -6.70 9.45 7.94
N VAL A 91 -7.97 9.12 7.75
CA VAL A 91 -9.07 10.10 7.78
C VAL A 91 -10.08 9.76 8.88
N ASN A 92 -10.88 10.75 9.27
CA ASN A 92 -12.08 10.53 10.05
C ASN A 92 -13.27 10.19 9.13
N THR A 93 -14.44 9.92 9.69
CA THR A 93 -15.67 9.63 8.94
C THR A 93 -16.15 10.78 8.06
N LYS A 94 -15.65 12.00 8.28
CA LYS A 94 -15.94 13.19 7.45
C LYS A 94 -14.98 13.38 6.30
N GLY A 95 -13.89 12.56 6.22
CA GLY A 95 -12.84 12.69 5.23
C GLY A 95 -11.70 13.64 5.61
N ASP A 96 -11.69 14.22 6.82
CA ASP A 96 -10.59 15.09 7.26
C ASP A 96 -9.36 14.24 7.57
N VAL A 97 -8.20 14.67 7.08
CA VAL A 97 -6.92 13.97 7.31
C VAL A 97 -6.46 14.19 8.75
N ILE A 98 -6.38 13.11 9.53
CA ILE A 98 -5.96 13.11 10.93
C ILE A 98 -4.58 12.49 11.14
N GLY A 99 -4.02 11.83 10.13
CA GLY A 99 -2.71 11.19 10.20
C GLY A 99 -2.29 10.57 8.86
N ARG A 100 -1.31 9.67 8.93
CA ARG A 100 -0.85 8.87 7.80
C ARG A 100 -0.39 7.50 8.28
N SER A 101 -0.55 6.47 7.44
CA SER A 101 -0.01 5.12 7.61
C SER A 101 0.82 4.71 6.40
N LEU A 102 1.59 3.64 6.53
CA LEU A 102 2.27 3.04 5.40
C LEU A 102 1.24 2.39 4.47
N ALA A 103 1.38 2.56 3.16
CA ALA A 103 0.48 1.95 2.19
C ALA A 103 0.42 0.42 2.33
N ILE A 104 1.55 -0.22 2.64
CA ILE A 104 1.63 -1.66 2.86
C ILE A 104 0.83 -2.12 4.10
N GLU A 105 0.78 -1.32 5.16
CA GLU A 105 -0.02 -1.61 6.35
C GLU A 105 -1.52 -1.48 6.05
N ALA A 106 -1.90 -0.41 5.33
CA ALA A 106 -3.27 -0.21 4.89
C ALA A 106 -3.79 -1.31 3.96
N LEU A 107 -2.87 -1.93 3.16
CA LEU A 107 -3.19 -3.02 2.25
C LEU A 107 -3.27 -4.39 2.94
N ASN A 108 -2.38 -4.66 3.89
CA ASN A 108 -2.18 -6.02 4.43
C ASN A 108 -2.96 -6.31 5.70
N TYR A 109 -3.41 -5.30 6.43
CA TYR A 109 -4.05 -5.48 7.74
C TYR A 109 -5.31 -4.63 7.84
N LYS A 110 -6.32 -5.18 8.52
CA LYS A 110 -7.44 -4.35 8.97
C LYS A 110 -6.88 -3.30 9.95
N ASN A 111 -6.92 -2.05 9.53
CA ASN A 111 -6.54 -0.94 10.39
C ASN A 111 -7.70 -0.53 11.28
N ALA A 112 -7.38 -0.15 12.53
CA ALA A 112 -8.29 0.62 13.37
C ALA A 112 -8.58 2.01 12.77
N TYR A 113 -7.88 2.38 11.71
CA TYR A 113 -7.94 3.67 11.04
C TYR A 113 -8.59 3.55 9.66
N ILE A 114 -9.34 4.59 9.30
CA ILE A 114 -10.01 4.69 8.00
C ILE A 114 -9.01 5.24 6.98
N ASN A 115 -8.85 4.52 5.85
CA ASN A 115 -8.04 4.97 4.74
C ASN A 115 -8.92 5.32 3.52
N PRO A 116 -8.71 6.46 2.85
CA PRO A 116 -9.49 6.85 1.69
C PRO A 116 -9.10 6.05 0.45
N VAL A 117 -10.11 5.57 -0.25
CA VAL A 117 -9.99 4.77 -1.49
C VAL A 117 -10.81 5.43 -2.58
N ILE A 118 -10.25 5.54 -3.77
CA ILE A 118 -10.93 5.97 -4.97
C ILE A 118 -11.35 4.73 -5.74
N ARG A 119 -12.62 4.67 -6.15
CA ARG A 119 -13.17 3.64 -7.04
C ARG A 119 -13.85 4.33 -8.22
N ILE A 120 -13.64 3.81 -9.44
CA ILE A 120 -14.26 4.33 -10.66
C ILE A 120 -15.03 3.19 -11.33
N ALA A 121 -16.34 3.28 -11.31
CA ALA A 121 -17.24 2.41 -12.06
C ALA A 121 -17.35 2.90 -13.50
N VAL A 122 -17.19 2.00 -14.45
CA VAL A 122 -17.32 2.29 -15.88
C VAL A 122 -18.59 1.64 -16.37
N SER A 123 -19.46 2.44 -16.99
CA SER A 123 -20.67 1.96 -17.68
C SER A 123 -20.59 2.24 -19.18
N THR A 124 -21.23 1.37 -19.96
CA THR A 124 -21.44 1.56 -21.38
C THR A 124 -22.70 0.82 -21.80
N HIS A 125 -23.55 1.48 -22.60
CA HIS A 125 -24.81 0.89 -23.08
C HIS A 125 -25.66 0.28 -21.96
N GLY A 126 -25.75 0.91 -20.79
CA GLY A 126 -26.52 0.42 -19.65
C GLY A 126 -25.94 -0.82 -18.97
N MET A 127 -24.70 -1.19 -19.28
CA MET A 127 -23.99 -2.33 -18.67
C MET A 127 -22.80 -1.83 -17.83
N LEU A 128 -22.44 -2.59 -16.82
CA LEU A 128 -21.27 -2.32 -15.97
C LEU A 128 -20.06 -3.13 -16.42
N PHE A 129 -18.92 -2.48 -16.48
CA PHE A 129 -17.63 -3.12 -16.74
C PHE A 129 -17.02 -3.62 -15.44
N LEU A 130 -16.94 -4.95 -15.29
CA LEU A 130 -16.40 -5.62 -14.12
C LEU A 130 -15.26 -6.55 -14.50
N CYS A 131 -14.37 -6.83 -13.57
CA CYS A 131 -13.18 -7.66 -13.73
C CYS A 131 -13.00 -8.58 -12.52
N ASP A 132 -12.48 -9.78 -12.76
CA ASP A 132 -12.13 -10.67 -11.66
C ASP A 132 -10.87 -10.15 -10.93
N ARG A 133 -10.96 -10.08 -9.61
CA ARG A 133 -9.81 -9.73 -8.77
C ARG A 133 -8.75 -10.82 -8.85
N PRO A 134 -7.47 -10.47 -8.89
CA PRO A 134 -6.41 -11.45 -8.95
C PRO A 134 -6.43 -12.43 -7.77
N MET A 135 -6.02 -13.67 -7.98
CA MET A 135 -5.97 -14.71 -6.93
C MET A 135 -4.98 -14.38 -5.81
N ASN A 136 -4.03 -13.48 -6.04
CA ASN A 136 -3.11 -12.95 -5.04
C ASN A 136 -3.63 -11.64 -4.38
N ALA A 137 -4.84 -11.18 -4.71
CA ALA A 137 -5.44 -10.04 -4.03
C ALA A 137 -5.63 -10.33 -2.53
N ILE A 138 -5.46 -9.30 -1.71
CA ILE A 138 -5.64 -9.42 -0.25
C ILE A 138 -7.12 -9.48 0.11
N LEU A 139 -7.93 -8.71 -0.61
CA LEU A 139 -9.37 -8.62 -0.40
C LEU A 139 -10.12 -9.33 -1.52
N ASP A 140 -11.15 -10.11 -1.16
CA ASP A 140 -12.10 -10.72 -2.10
C ASP A 140 -11.44 -11.41 -3.31
N LYS A 141 -10.45 -12.29 -3.06
CA LYS A 141 -9.67 -13.01 -4.07
C LYS A 141 -10.55 -13.71 -5.08
N GLY A 142 -10.29 -13.50 -6.36
CA GLY A 142 -10.98 -14.16 -7.45
C GLY A 142 -12.45 -13.77 -7.65
N LYS A 143 -12.99 -12.87 -6.83
CA LYS A 143 -14.33 -12.34 -6.99
C LYS A 143 -14.37 -11.24 -8.03
N THR A 144 -15.52 -11.11 -8.70
CA THR A 144 -15.74 -10.05 -9.69
C THR A 144 -16.03 -8.71 -9.00
N ASP A 145 -15.40 -7.63 -9.47
CA ASP A 145 -15.45 -6.29 -8.86
C ASP A 145 -15.21 -5.19 -9.90
N ILE A 146 -15.37 -3.94 -9.48
CA ILE A 146 -14.95 -2.76 -10.23
C ILE A 146 -13.43 -2.79 -10.39
N PRO A 147 -12.90 -2.73 -11.64
CA PRO A 147 -11.46 -2.92 -11.89
C PRO A 147 -10.59 -1.72 -11.52
N MET A 148 -11.17 -0.53 -11.40
CA MET A 148 -10.44 0.70 -11.16
C MET A 148 -10.57 1.13 -9.69
N GLU A 149 -9.60 0.73 -8.87
CA GLU A 149 -9.52 1.03 -7.44
C GLU A 149 -8.08 1.42 -7.06
N CYS A 150 -7.91 2.44 -6.22
CA CYS A 150 -6.64 2.74 -5.59
C CYS A 150 -6.81 3.52 -4.28
N TYR A 151 -5.81 3.39 -3.38
CA TYR A 151 -5.71 4.28 -2.23
C TYR A 151 -5.28 5.69 -2.65
N LEU A 152 -5.85 6.70 -1.99
CA LEU A 152 -5.36 8.07 -2.09
C LEU A 152 -3.97 8.15 -1.44
N ARG A 153 -3.03 8.87 -2.03
CA ARG A 153 -1.70 9.09 -1.46
C ARG A 153 -1.73 10.23 -0.44
N TYR A 154 -0.86 10.17 0.53
CA TYR A 154 -0.76 11.25 1.51
C TYR A 154 -0.26 12.54 0.85
N GLY A 155 -1.03 13.62 0.98
CA GLY A 155 -0.76 14.91 0.35
C GLY A 155 -1.28 15.05 -1.08
N GLU A 156 -1.89 13.99 -1.64
CA GLU A 156 -2.55 14.01 -2.95
C GLU A 156 -3.99 14.51 -2.80
N SER A 157 -4.43 15.36 -3.68
CA SER A 157 -5.84 15.76 -3.78
C SER A 157 -6.67 14.65 -4.42
N LEU A 158 -7.99 14.69 -4.22
CA LEU A 158 -8.90 13.70 -4.81
C LEU A 158 -8.82 13.70 -6.34
N THR A 159 -8.73 14.88 -6.96
CA THR A 159 -8.60 15.04 -8.43
C THR A 159 -7.29 14.44 -8.95
N GLU A 160 -6.17 14.68 -8.28
CA GLU A 160 -4.88 14.08 -8.65
C GLU A 160 -4.92 12.56 -8.53
N GLY A 161 -5.55 12.03 -7.47
CA GLY A 161 -5.73 10.59 -7.27
C GLY A 161 -6.57 9.94 -8.37
N VAL A 162 -7.68 10.58 -8.78
CA VAL A 162 -8.53 10.13 -9.91
C VAL A 162 -7.71 10.12 -11.20
N ASN A 163 -7.01 11.21 -11.53
CA ASN A 163 -6.21 11.32 -12.74
C ASN A 163 -5.09 10.26 -12.77
N ARG A 164 -4.41 10.03 -11.65
CA ARG A 164 -3.41 8.97 -11.50
C ARG A 164 -4.01 7.59 -11.72
N LEU A 165 -5.19 7.31 -11.17
CA LEU A 165 -5.87 6.02 -11.33
C LEU A 165 -6.25 5.79 -12.80
N VAL A 166 -6.83 6.81 -13.46
CA VAL A 166 -7.18 6.76 -14.88
C VAL A 166 -5.95 6.54 -15.74
N HIS A 167 -4.91 7.35 -15.57
CA HIS A 167 -3.67 7.23 -16.35
C HIS A 167 -3.01 5.85 -16.20
N ASN A 168 -3.01 5.30 -14.99
CA ASN A 168 -2.43 3.99 -14.73
C ASN A 168 -3.27 2.83 -15.30
N ALA A 169 -4.60 2.98 -15.31
CA ALA A 169 -5.51 1.94 -15.79
C ALA A 169 -5.70 1.99 -17.30
N LEU A 170 -5.80 3.17 -17.85
CA LEU A 170 -6.12 3.48 -19.25
C LEU A 170 -5.14 4.54 -19.79
N PRO A 171 -3.88 4.18 -20.13
CA PRO A 171 -2.88 5.15 -20.60
C PRO A 171 -3.28 5.89 -21.88
N HIS A 172 -4.22 5.34 -22.63
CA HIS A 172 -4.74 5.90 -23.89
C HIS A 172 -6.15 6.48 -23.76
N ALA A 173 -6.61 6.70 -22.50
CA ALA A 173 -7.89 7.35 -22.30
C ALA A 173 -7.90 8.74 -22.94
N THR A 174 -8.97 9.05 -23.67
CA THR A 174 -9.18 10.35 -24.29
C THR A 174 -9.66 11.36 -23.26
N GLU A 175 -9.68 12.67 -23.63
CA GLU A 175 -10.21 13.72 -22.78
C GLU A 175 -11.71 13.54 -22.44
N ASP A 176 -12.41 12.69 -23.17
CA ASP A 176 -13.81 12.36 -22.93
C ASP A 176 -14.00 11.38 -21.75
N PHE A 177 -12.95 10.68 -21.32
CA PHE A 177 -12.99 9.82 -20.15
C PHE A 177 -12.92 10.67 -18.87
N LYS A 178 -14.07 11.20 -18.45
CA LYS A 178 -14.20 12.09 -17.28
C LYS A 178 -15.01 11.41 -16.17
N PRO A 179 -14.37 10.77 -15.19
CA PRO A 179 -15.08 10.24 -14.04
C PRO A 179 -15.77 11.37 -13.25
N GLU A 180 -17.06 11.22 -13.02
CA GLU A 180 -17.84 12.16 -12.22
C GLU A 180 -17.99 11.63 -10.81
N PHE A 181 -17.75 12.48 -9.81
CA PHE A 181 -17.98 12.12 -8.41
C PHE A 181 -19.46 11.77 -8.19
N ASN A 182 -19.67 10.67 -7.47
CA ASN A 182 -21.02 10.17 -7.23
C ASN A 182 -21.36 10.19 -5.74
N ILE A 183 -20.69 9.35 -4.93
CA ILE A 183 -20.91 9.31 -3.48
C ILE A 183 -19.60 9.10 -2.72
N VAL A 184 -19.64 9.43 -1.44
CA VAL A 184 -18.64 8.99 -0.45
C VAL A 184 -19.36 8.20 0.64
N TYR A 185 -18.79 7.07 1.03
CA TYR A 185 -19.35 6.23 2.09
C TYR A 185 -18.26 5.49 2.86
N HIS A 186 -18.57 5.10 4.08
CA HIS A 186 -17.68 4.32 4.92
C HIS A 186 -17.99 2.83 4.74
N PHE A 187 -16.97 2.08 4.34
CA PHE A 187 -17.01 0.63 4.19
C PHE A 187 -16.10 -0.03 5.21
N GLU A 188 -16.65 -0.89 6.03
CA GLU A 188 -15.92 -1.65 7.02
C GLU A 188 -16.39 -3.11 7.05
N ASN A 189 -15.43 -4.04 7.02
CA ASN A 189 -15.67 -5.45 7.25
C ASN A 189 -14.52 -6.06 8.09
N GLU A 190 -14.44 -7.38 8.20
CA GLU A 190 -13.40 -8.05 9.00
C GLU A 190 -11.97 -7.78 8.51
N THR A 191 -11.80 -7.44 7.23
CA THR A 191 -10.48 -7.34 6.57
C THR A 191 -10.08 -5.91 6.23
N THR A 192 -11.01 -4.96 6.19
CA THR A 192 -10.72 -3.58 5.75
C THR A 192 -11.59 -2.54 6.44
N ASN A 193 -11.06 -1.31 6.49
CA ASN A 193 -11.75 -0.12 7.01
C ASN A 193 -11.41 1.06 6.08
N ARG A 194 -12.38 1.52 5.27
CA ARG A 194 -12.16 2.42 4.15
C ARG A 194 -13.20 3.52 4.07
N LEU A 195 -12.78 4.71 3.70
CA LEU A 195 -13.66 5.76 3.19
C LEU A 195 -13.60 5.75 1.67
N ILE A 196 -14.67 5.31 1.02
CA ILE A 196 -14.71 5.11 -0.41
C ILE A 196 -15.28 6.32 -1.10
N TYR A 197 -14.54 6.88 -2.06
CA TYR A 197 -14.96 7.90 -3.00
C TYR A 197 -15.28 7.22 -4.32
N LEU A 198 -16.57 7.04 -4.59
CA LEU A 198 -17.05 6.39 -5.80
C LEU A 198 -17.28 7.43 -6.91
N PHE A 199 -16.69 7.14 -8.04
CA PHE A 199 -16.88 7.89 -9.30
C PHE A 199 -17.54 6.99 -10.32
N ILE A 200 -18.29 7.59 -11.25
CA ILE A 200 -18.91 6.89 -12.36
C ILE A 200 -18.53 7.60 -13.65
N VAL A 201 -18.12 6.84 -14.65
CA VAL A 201 -17.93 7.30 -16.00
C VAL A 201 -18.75 6.44 -16.95
N ASP A 202 -19.43 7.10 -17.87
CA ASP A 202 -20.18 6.44 -18.91
C ASP A 202 -19.50 6.71 -20.25
N ILE A 203 -19.12 5.64 -20.94
CA ILE A 203 -18.35 5.68 -22.19
C ILE A 203 -19.20 5.17 -23.35
N LYS A 204 -18.96 5.72 -24.54
CA LYS A 204 -19.62 5.28 -25.78
C LYS A 204 -18.83 4.19 -26.51
N ASP A 205 -17.51 4.27 -26.44
CA ASP A 205 -16.59 3.34 -27.09
C ASP A 205 -15.90 2.49 -26.03
N ASP A 206 -16.23 1.21 -26.01
CA ASP A 206 -15.66 0.22 -25.08
C ASP A 206 -14.29 -0.32 -25.53
N SER A 207 -13.83 0.04 -26.72
CA SER A 207 -12.51 -0.37 -27.24
C SER A 207 -11.37 0.09 -26.32
N ILE A 208 -11.54 1.22 -25.62
CA ILE A 208 -10.57 1.74 -24.66
C ILE A 208 -10.35 0.81 -23.46
N LEU A 209 -11.31 -0.07 -23.17
CA LEU A 209 -11.24 -1.06 -22.09
C LEU A 209 -10.47 -2.31 -22.48
N CYS A 210 -10.18 -2.49 -23.77
CA CYS A 210 -9.43 -3.62 -24.30
C CYS A 210 -7.93 -3.51 -24.01
N THR A 211 -7.54 -3.52 -22.74
CA THR A 211 -6.15 -3.43 -22.31
C THR A 211 -5.66 -4.74 -21.68
N PRO A 212 -4.34 -5.05 -21.73
CA PRO A 212 -3.80 -6.23 -21.08
C PRO A 212 -4.05 -6.29 -19.56
N ARG A 213 -4.30 -5.14 -18.94
CA ARG A 213 -4.63 -5.02 -17.51
C ARG A 213 -5.98 -5.63 -17.17
N PHE A 214 -6.93 -5.62 -18.09
CA PHE A 214 -8.31 -6.06 -17.88
C PHE A 214 -8.61 -7.41 -18.55
N LYS A 215 -7.65 -8.35 -18.56
CA LYS A 215 -7.78 -9.63 -19.28
C LYS A 215 -9.01 -10.45 -18.92
N ASN A 216 -9.45 -10.41 -17.65
CA ASN A 216 -10.60 -11.17 -17.15
C ASN A 216 -11.78 -10.25 -16.87
N SER A 217 -11.98 -9.25 -17.70
CA SER A 217 -13.09 -8.31 -17.58
C SER A 217 -14.14 -8.55 -18.66
N LYS A 218 -15.35 -8.18 -18.33
CA LYS A 218 -16.46 -8.16 -19.28
C LYS A 218 -17.53 -7.14 -18.89
N LEU A 219 -18.39 -6.82 -19.82
CA LEU A 219 -19.60 -6.05 -19.57
C LEU A 219 -20.68 -6.96 -18.99
N TRP A 220 -21.30 -6.51 -17.92
CA TRP A 220 -22.36 -7.20 -17.21
C TRP A 220 -23.65 -6.41 -17.30
N SER A 221 -24.72 -7.05 -17.76
CA SER A 221 -26.06 -6.48 -17.64
C SER A 221 -26.54 -6.55 -16.19
N PHE A 222 -27.44 -5.65 -15.80
CA PHE A 222 -28.03 -5.68 -14.46
C PHE A 222 -28.70 -7.01 -14.14
N LYS A 223 -29.39 -7.62 -15.12
CA LYS A 223 -30.01 -8.93 -14.95
C LYS A 223 -28.97 -10.00 -14.57
N GLN A 224 -27.84 -10.05 -15.27
CA GLN A 224 -26.77 -11.02 -14.96
C GLN A 224 -26.17 -10.77 -13.57
N ILE A 225 -26.05 -9.52 -13.15
CA ILE A 225 -25.56 -9.17 -11.81
C ILE A 225 -26.56 -9.66 -10.76
N GLU A 226 -27.84 -9.31 -10.90
CA GLU A 226 -28.92 -9.71 -9.98
C GLU A 226 -29.05 -11.21 -9.80
N GLU A 227 -28.88 -11.97 -10.87
CA GLU A 227 -28.86 -13.43 -10.82
C GLU A 227 -27.72 -14.01 -9.98
N ASN A 228 -26.67 -13.23 -9.70
CA ASN A 228 -25.48 -13.67 -8.99
C ASN A 228 -25.21 -12.94 -7.66
N LEU A 229 -25.99 -11.91 -7.31
CA LEU A 229 -25.89 -11.22 -6.05
C LEU A 229 -26.11 -12.17 -4.85
N GLY A 230 -25.38 -11.96 -3.77
CA GLY A 230 -25.50 -12.73 -2.53
C GLY A 230 -25.00 -14.17 -2.64
N LYS A 231 -24.48 -14.61 -3.79
CA LYS A 231 -23.92 -15.96 -4.01
C LYS A 231 -22.41 -16.02 -3.79
N GLY A 232 -21.80 -14.95 -3.29
CA GLY A 232 -20.35 -14.85 -3.08
C GLY A 232 -19.53 -14.71 -4.37
N PHE A 233 -20.19 -14.40 -5.49
CA PHE A 233 -19.55 -14.19 -6.79
C PHE A 233 -18.87 -12.82 -6.87
N PHE A 234 -19.53 -11.80 -6.35
CA PHE A 234 -19.00 -10.43 -6.33
C PHE A 234 -18.23 -10.10 -5.06
N SER A 235 -17.40 -9.08 -5.11
CA SER A 235 -16.76 -8.52 -3.91
C SER A 235 -17.81 -7.93 -2.98
N SER A 236 -17.55 -7.97 -1.70
CA SER A 236 -18.47 -7.39 -0.69
C SER A 236 -18.67 -5.89 -0.90
N CYS A 237 -17.62 -5.20 -1.32
CA CYS A 237 -17.69 -3.77 -1.62
C CYS A 237 -18.60 -3.46 -2.82
N PHE A 238 -18.52 -4.27 -3.88
CA PHE A 238 -19.38 -4.12 -5.04
C PHE A 238 -20.86 -4.45 -4.73
N GLU A 239 -21.11 -5.47 -3.91
CA GLU A 239 -22.49 -5.81 -3.52
C GLU A 239 -23.16 -4.66 -2.77
N ASP A 240 -22.40 -3.96 -1.89
CA ASP A 240 -22.90 -2.77 -1.18
C ASP A 240 -23.15 -1.58 -2.11
N GLU A 241 -22.35 -1.42 -3.18
CA GLU A 241 -22.46 -0.34 -4.16
C GLU A 241 -23.55 -0.56 -5.21
N TYR A 242 -23.93 -1.81 -5.43
CA TYR A 242 -24.72 -2.22 -6.61
C TYR A 242 -26.03 -1.47 -6.79
N GLU A 243 -26.87 -1.42 -5.77
CA GLU A 243 -28.19 -0.77 -5.87
C GLU A 243 -28.06 0.73 -6.21
N HIS A 244 -27.03 1.37 -5.65
CA HIS A 244 -26.74 2.77 -5.95
C HIS A 244 -26.27 2.96 -7.39
N LEU A 245 -25.31 2.13 -7.84
CA LEU A 245 -24.81 2.16 -9.23
C LEU A 245 -25.93 1.95 -10.24
N LYS A 246 -26.76 0.91 -10.01
CA LYS A 246 -27.93 0.62 -10.86
C LYS A 246 -28.87 1.81 -10.97
N GLY A 247 -29.20 2.44 -9.84
CA GLY A 247 -30.08 3.62 -9.81
C GLY A 247 -29.54 4.78 -10.64
N VAL A 248 -28.26 5.10 -10.47
CA VAL A 248 -27.61 6.20 -11.20
C VAL A 248 -27.51 5.93 -12.69
N ILE A 249 -27.07 4.73 -13.09
CA ILE A 249 -26.92 4.37 -14.50
C ILE A 249 -28.28 4.33 -15.20
N TYR A 250 -29.31 3.76 -14.55
CA TYR A 250 -30.67 3.74 -15.10
C TYR A 250 -31.21 5.16 -15.35
N ILE A 251 -30.99 6.07 -14.42
CA ILE A 251 -31.40 7.47 -14.59
C ILE A 251 -30.65 8.12 -15.77
N ARG A 252 -29.33 7.92 -15.89
CA ARG A 252 -28.52 8.46 -16.98
C ARG A 252 -28.97 7.95 -18.35
N GLU A 253 -29.23 6.66 -18.49
CA GLU A 253 -29.75 6.07 -19.73
C GLU A 253 -31.11 6.70 -20.13
N LYS A 254 -32.03 6.80 -19.18
CA LYS A 254 -33.35 7.40 -19.44
C LYS A 254 -33.28 8.84 -19.96
N TYR A 255 -32.35 9.64 -19.44
CA TYR A 255 -32.17 11.02 -19.91
C TYR A 255 -31.32 11.14 -21.18
N ARG A 256 -30.66 10.08 -21.61
CA ARG A 256 -29.93 10.05 -22.87
C ARG A 256 -30.84 9.74 -24.06
N GLU A 257 -31.92 9.01 -23.85
CA GLU A 257 -32.92 8.64 -24.87
C GLU A 257 -33.98 9.73 -25.08
N SER A 258 -34.04 10.74 -24.21
CA SER A 258 -34.95 11.88 -24.30
C SER A 258 -34.28 13.11 -24.96
#